data_e04fa680c1dffdca9eaf9eedfe262e06
#
_entry.id   e04fa680c1dffdca9eaf9eedfe262e06
#
_cell.length_a   1.000
_cell.length_b   1.000
_cell.length_c   1.000
_cell.angle_alpha   90.00
_cell.angle_beta   90.00
_cell.angle_gamma   90.00
#
_symmetry.space_group_name_H-M   'P 1'
#
loop_
_entity.id
_entity.type
_entity.pdbx_description
1 polymer ?
#
loop_
_entity_poly.entity_id
_entity_poly.type
_entity_poly.pdbx_seq_one_letter_code
_entity_poly.pdbx_strand_id
1 'polypeptide(L)'
;METQHKRPKLTAEEIRRLPNLLQVVNRFNKLTNDFVSNGGWSSVDAEPVPNDYCWHAPSMDFHNNAEDDKFIVVQTMKGRHTLKPNLMRRPFLFRGEKKDHGMIISSFTQENFDKEKQLRSREEAWERHLVANLKSEEFIALLKTHPLFMMLDRGIILQPEKRPVFINMNYYGLAQHYGFRTGLVDFSPDIMAAAFFACTKNLGNDRYEPITDMGQNPYGVIYVHKINPLLTFKIAGFSTIGLQLYPRTGAQKGFFFNEGVTPVNVNQIVAPIYFRQDANVSRHIYKEMKDGKALFPDDTISKYASQILADSEVSGETFAHNLYSNQEDFDRNLEVARKHGVSINWHKMPYFTPEMLHELEQDLKNGLWEQFCNQIYFADEKKGKAMFESLLNLPKNPAYSHYFIAGEYERITAYDADMHRRAGRKRI
;
A
#
# COMPACT_ATOMS: atom_id res chain seq x y z
N MET A 1 -12.59 23.11 -11.83
CA MET A 1 -11.55 24.17 -11.83
C MET A 1 -10.59 23.87 -10.71
N GLU A 2 -9.40 23.41 -11.06
CA GLU A 2 -8.38 22.97 -10.13
C GLU A 2 -7.77 24.17 -9.44
N THR A 3 -7.92 24.26 -8.14
CA THR A 3 -7.12 25.16 -7.32
C THR A 3 -5.70 24.59 -7.23
N GLN A 4 -4.89 24.89 -8.24
CA GLN A 4 -3.45 24.67 -8.12
C GLN A 4 -2.96 25.47 -6.92
N HIS A 5 -2.37 24.81 -5.96
CA HIS A 5 -1.56 25.47 -4.95
C HIS A 5 -0.42 26.17 -5.70
N LYS A 6 -0.45 27.50 -5.78
CA LYS A 6 0.68 28.22 -6.35
C LYS A 6 1.91 27.89 -5.51
N ARG A 7 2.82 27.14 -6.10
CA ARG A 7 4.14 26.86 -5.53
C ARG A 7 4.75 28.18 -5.07
N PRO A 8 5.12 28.33 -3.79
CA PRO A 8 5.79 29.53 -3.34
C PRO A 8 7.15 29.64 -4.03
N LYS A 9 7.40 30.75 -4.68
CA LYS A 9 8.72 31.11 -5.16
C LYS A 9 9.48 31.73 -3.98
N LEU A 10 10.11 30.88 -3.20
CA LEU A 10 10.90 31.33 -2.06
C LEU A 10 12.22 31.98 -2.55
N THR A 11 12.55 33.12 -1.99
CA THR A 11 13.85 33.77 -2.17
C THR A 11 14.95 32.99 -1.44
N ALA A 12 16.20 33.24 -1.78
CA ALA A 12 17.32 32.61 -1.08
C ALA A 12 17.35 32.92 0.43
N GLU A 13 16.88 34.11 0.81
CA GLU A 13 16.80 34.51 2.22
C GLU A 13 15.67 33.77 2.96
N GLU A 14 14.50 33.63 2.36
CA GLU A 14 13.40 32.85 2.91
C GLU A 14 13.79 31.38 3.07
N ILE A 15 14.46 30.80 2.07
CA ILE A 15 14.97 29.42 2.17
C ILE A 15 15.95 29.25 3.33
N ARG A 16 16.86 30.20 3.57
CA ARG A 16 17.79 30.15 4.71
C ARG A 16 17.08 30.16 6.07
N ARG A 17 15.91 30.80 6.16
CA ARG A 17 15.10 30.87 7.38
C ARG A 17 14.25 29.63 7.62
N LEU A 18 14.09 28.75 6.62
CA LEU A 18 13.34 27.49 6.80
C LEU A 18 14.07 26.57 7.80
N PRO A 19 13.30 25.80 8.60
CA PRO A 19 13.89 24.73 9.39
C PRO A 19 14.56 23.71 8.48
N ASN A 20 15.56 22.98 8.98
CA ASN A 20 16.02 21.79 8.30
C ASN A 20 15.05 20.61 8.57
N LEU A 21 15.18 19.53 7.82
CA LEU A 21 14.26 18.41 7.90
C LEU A 21 14.23 17.72 9.28
N LEU A 22 15.37 17.60 9.98
CA LEU A 22 15.39 17.04 11.34
C LEU A 22 14.61 17.90 12.34
N GLN A 23 14.65 19.22 12.19
CA GLN A 23 13.85 20.11 13.03
C GLN A 23 12.34 19.90 12.80
N VAL A 24 11.95 19.65 11.55
CA VAL A 24 10.56 19.31 11.21
C VAL A 24 10.18 17.96 11.83
N VAL A 25 11.02 16.93 11.66
CA VAL A 25 10.81 15.60 12.25
C VAL A 25 10.66 15.69 13.77
N ASN A 26 11.58 16.36 14.46
CA ASN A 26 11.57 16.50 15.91
C ASN A 26 10.32 17.26 16.40
N ARG A 27 9.89 18.27 15.65
CA ARG A 27 8.65 19.01 15.99
C ARG A 27 7.43 18.09 15.94
N PHE A 28 7.26 17.30 14.88
CA PHE A 28 6.10 16.43 14.75
C PHE A 28 6.17 15.21 15.68
N ASN A 29 7.36 14.69 15.99
CA ASN A 29 7.53 13.69 17.03
C ASN A 29 7.09 14.22 18.39
N LYS A 30 7.48 15.46 18.72
CA LYS A 30 7.01 16.10 19.95
C LYS A 30 5.49 16.27 19.98
N LEU A 31 4.88 16.79 18.90
CA LEU A 31 3.43 16.94 18.80
C LEU A 31 2.69 15.61 18.92
N THR A 32 3.23 14.54 18.37
CA THR A 32 2.68 13.18 18.49
C THR A 32 2.78 12.69 19.93
N ASN A 33 3.94 12.88 20.59
CA ASN A 33 4.13 12.50 21.98
C ASN A 33 3.22 13.28 22.92
N ASP A 34 3.08 14.59 22.72
CA ASP A 34 2.17 15.43 23.49
C ASP A 34 0.71 14.96 23.31
N PHE A 35 0.31 14.60 22.08
CA PHE A 35 -1.01 14.04 21.79
C PHE A 35 -1.24 12.72 22.53
N VAL A 36 -0.27 11.80 22.50
CA VAL A 36 -0.33 10.51 23.20
C VAL A 36 -0.39 10.71 24.72
N SER A 37 0.42 11.62 25.26
CA SER A 37 0.45 11.93 26.70
C SER A 37 -0.86 12.54 27.20
N ASN A 38 -1.61 13.19 26.32
CA ASN A 38 -2.95 13.73 26.60
C ASN A 38 -4.09 12.71 26.34
N GLY A 39 -3.75 11.42 26.20
CA GLY A 39 -4.73 10.34 26.06
C GLY A 39 -5.02 9.88 24.62
N GLY A 40 -4.43 10.53 23.62
CA GLY A 40 -4.65 10.17 22.21
C GLY A 40 -6.12 10.37 21.77
N TRP A 41 -6.58 9.56 20.83
CA TRP A 41 -8.00 9.53 20.45
C TRP A 41 -8.81 8.81 21.53
N SER A 42 -9.83 9.47 22.06
CA SER A 42 -10.78 8.83 22.99
C SER A 42 -11.77 7.95 22.20
N SER A 43 -12.35 6.97 22.90
CA SER A 43 -13.42 6.15 22.31
C SER A 43 -14.67 6.96 21.91
N VAL A 44 -14.82 8.15 22.49
CA VAL A 44 -15.93 9.08 22.18
C VAL A 44 -15.67 9.83 20.86
N ASP A 45 -14.41 10.08 20.52
CA ASP A 45 -14.03 10.71 19.24
C ASP A 45 -14.10 9.73 18.07
N ALA A 46 -14.23 8.46 18.38
CA ALA A 46 -14.35 7.36 17.43
C ALA A 46 -15.81 7.00 17.17
N GLU A 47 -16.63 7.97 16.78
CA GLU A 47 -17.96 7.64 16.28
C GLU A 47 -17.88 6.58 15.16
N PRO A 48 -18.80 5.60 15.16
CA PRO A 48 -18.77 4.53 14.20
C PRO A 48 -18.86 5.10 12.78
N VAL A 49 -17.77 5.01 12.03
CA VAL A 49 -17.78 5.31 10.60
C VAL A 49 -18.57 4.20 9.93
N PRO A 50 -19.71 4.49 9.29
CA PRO A 50 -20.47 3.47 8.58
C PRO A 50 -19.62 2.86 7.48
N ASN A 51 -19.73 1.55 7.31
CA ASN A 51 -19.04 0.77 6.29
C ASN A 51 -17.52 0.60 6.50
N ASP A 52 -17.14 -0.49 7.15
CA ASP A 52 -15.79 -1.08 7.27
C ASP A 52 -14.71 -0.30 8.02
N TYR A 53 -14.91 0.96 8.37
CA TYR A 53 -13.98 1.77 9.16
C TYR A 53 -14.49 2.05 10.57
N CYS A 54 -15.07 1.04 11.23
CA CYS A 54 -15.53 1.22 12.61
C CYS A 54 -14.33 1.23 13.56
N TRP A 55 -14.11 2.37 14.16
CA TRP A 55 -13.25 2.57 15.29
C TRP A 55 -13.98 2.16 16.58
N HIS A 56 -14.41 0.93 16.71
CA HIS A 56 -14.74 0.41 18.01
C HIS A 56 -13.45 -0.06 18.64
N ALA A 57 -12.85 0.81 19.42
CA ALA A 57 -11.87 0.36 20.35
C ALA A 57 -12.53 -0.65 21.28
N PRO A 58 -12.02 -1.88 21.39
CA PRO A 58 -12.40 -2.76 22.47
C PRO A 58 -11.94 -2.09 23.74
N SER A 59 -12.75 -2.00 24.76
CA SER A 59 -12.55 -1.43 26.08
C SER A 59 -11.40 -0.40 26.30
N MET A 60 -11.58 0.54 27.20
CA MET A 60 -10.60 1.60 27.52
C MET A 60 -9.20 1.07 27.89
N ASP A 61 -9.09 -0.17 28.39
CA ASP A 61 -7.81 -0.82 28.74
C ASP A 61 -6.96 -1.14 27.50
N PHE A 62 -7.58 -1.24 26.34
CA PHE A 62 -6.91 -1.51 25.07
C PHE A 62 -6.07 -0.34 24.59
N HIS A 63 -6.50 0.89 24.84
CA HIS A 63 -5.81 2.11 24.42
C HIS A 63 -4.46 2.31 25.10
N ASN A 64 -4.32 1.86 26.33
CA ASN A 64 -3.14 2.12 27.13
C ASN A 64 -2.00 1.11 26.87
N ASN A 65 -2.31 -0.05 26.28
CA ASN A 65 -1.36 -1.16 26.17
C ASN A 65 -1.02 -1.54 24.72
N ALA A 66 -1.75 -1.03 23.71
CA ALA A 66 -1.47 -1.36 22.33
C ALA A 66 -0.19 -0.68 21.84
N GLU A 67 0.70 -1.46 21.23
CA GLU A 67 1.88 -0.92 20.56
C GLU A 67 1.48 -0.13 19.32
N ASP A 68 2.13 1.01 19.10
CA ASP A 68 1.74 1.99 18.10
C ASP A 68 1.79 1.49 16.64
N ASP A 69 2.65 0.54 16.37
CA ASP A 69 2.93 0.02 15.04
C ASP A 69 2.24 -1.31 14.74
N LYS A 70 1.46 -1.83 15.69
CA LYS A 70 0.74 -3.09 15.53
C LYS A 70 -0.69 -2.90 15.03
N PHE A 71 -1.19 -3.93 14.37
CA PHE A 71 -2.59 -4.03 13.98
C PHE A 71 -3.43 -4.56 15.15
N ILE A 72 -4.66 -4.11 15.22
CA ILE A 72 -5.62 -4.49 16.25
C ILE A 72 -6.83 -5.19 15.63
N VAL A 73 -7.36 -6.18 16.35
CA VAL A 73 -8.63 -6.81 16.00
C VAL A 73 -9.77 -5.93 16.52
N VAL A 74 -10.62 -5.48 15.64
CA VAL A 74 -11.79 -4.67 15.99
C VAL A 74 -13.08 -5.36 15.55
N GLN A 75 -14.16 -5.18 16.30
CA GLN A 75 -15.48 -5.65 15.93
C GLN A 75 -16.20 -4.53 15.17
N THR A 76 -16.71 -4.83 13.98
CA THR A 76 -17.53 -3.90 13.20
C THR A 76 -18.97 -3.85 13.76
N MET A 77 -19.73 -2.82 13.38
CA MET A 77 -21.14 -2.68 13.76
C MET A 77 -22.00 -3.87 13.32
N LYS A 78 -21.60 -4.59 12.25
CA LYS A 78 -22.26 -5.81 11.78
C LYS A 78 -21.81 -7.07 12.54
N GLY A 79 -21.06 -6.92 13.64
CA GLY A 79 -20.55 -8.04 14.43
C GLY A 79 -19.40 -8.80 13.79
N ARG A 80 -18.85 -8.33 12.67
CA ARG A 80 -17.65 -8.92 12.03
C ARG A 80 -16.39 -8.44 12.74
N HIS A 81 -15.41 -9.33 12.85
CA HIS A 81 -14.07 -8.96 13.30
C HIS A 81 -13.18 -8.67 12.11
N THR A 82 -12.39 -7.60 12.19
CA THR A 82 -11.44 -7.22 11.15
C THR A 82 -10.16 -6.69 11.78
N LEU A 83 -9.04 -6.79 11.05
CA LEU A 83 -7.76 -6.21 11.45
C LEU A 83 -7.66 -4.80 10.89
N LYS A 84 -7.29 -3.87 11.76
CA LYS A 84 -7.09 -2.46 11.41
C LYS A 84 -5.75 -1.98 11.96
N PRO A 85 -5.08 -1.03 11.29
CA PRO A 85 -3.92 -0.36 11.86
C PRO A 85 -4.29 0.35 13.15
N ASN A 86 -3.39 0.31 14.13
CA ASN A 86 -3.57 1.08 15.34
C ASN A 86 -3.27 2.56 15.08
N LEU A 87 -4.30 3.38 14.98
CA LEU A 87 -4.17 4.83 14.80
C LEU A 87 -4.45 5.62 16.07
N MET A 88 -4.72 4.95 17.20
CA MET A 88 -5.12 5.61 18.45
C MET A 88 -4.10 6.65 18.94
N ARG A 89 -2.84 6.46 18.59
CA ARG A 89 -1.72 7.32 18.95
C ARG A 89 -1.14 8.11 17.78
N ARG A 90 -1.86 8.18 16.64
CA ARG A 90 -1.38 8.80 15.40
C ARG A 90 -2.27 9.98 15.02
N PRO A 91 -1.84 11.23 15.35
CA PRO A 91 -2.63 12.43 15.02
C PRO A 91 -2.44 12.91 13.58
N PHE A 92 -1.42 12.42 12.87
CA PHE A 92 -1.04 12.92 11.55
C PHE A 92 -0.77 11.81 10.55
N LEU A 93 -1.04 12.12 9.27
CA LEU A 93 -0.49 11.41 8.12
C LEU A 93 0.46 12.35 7.38
N PHE A 94 1.57 11.80 6.91
CA PHE A 94 2.65 12.55 6.27
C PHE A 94 2.91 12.02 4.87
N ARG A 95 3.24 12.95 3.96
CA ARG A 95 3.83 12.65 2.66
C ARG A 95 5.02 13.55 2.43
N GLY A 96 6.17 12.98 2.08
CA GLY A 96 7.39 13.72 1.82
C GLY A 96 7.69 13.84 0.34
N GLU A 97 8.04 15.04 -0.11
CA GLU A 97 8.51 15.27 -1.47
C GLU A 97 9.77 16.16 -1.48
N LYS A 98 10.76 15.73 -2.25
CA LYS A 98 12.02 16.48 -2.41
C LYS A 98 11.84 17.86 -3.00
N LYS A 99 10.72 18.10 -3.65
CA LYS A 99 10.37 19.34 -4.33
C LYS A 99 8.86 19.47 -4.34
N ASP A 100 8.37 20.67 -4.06
CA ASP A 100 6.97 20.98 -4.25
C ASP A 100 6.64 21.06 -5.75
N HIS A 101 5.76 20.22 -6.21
CA HIS A 101 5.27 20.17 -7.58
C HIS A 101 4.02 21.03 -7.78
N GLY A 102 3.51 21.70 -6.72
CA GLY A 102 2.31 22.52 -6.73
C GLY A 102 1.00 21.72 -6.74
N MET A 103 1.09 20.41 -6.90
CA MET A 103 -0.06 19.52 -6.93
C MET A 103 0.38 18.11 -6.49
N ILE A 104 -0.35 17.54 -5.55
CA ILE A 104 -0.22 16.14 -5.16
C ILE A 104 -1.15 15.35 -6.07
N ILE A 105 -0.59 14.43 -6.84
CA ILE A 105 -1.31 13.55 -7.76
C ILE A 105 -0.75 12.14 -7.69
N SER A 106 -1.58 11.16 -7.99
CA SER A 106 -1.16 9.77 -8.07
C SER A 106 -0.20 9.51 -9.25
N SER A 107 0.51 8.40 -9.21
CA SER A 107 1.37 7.97 -10.32
C SER A 107 0.56 7.71 -11.60
N PHE A 108 -0.71 7.33 -11.46
CA PHE A 108 -1.63 7.13 -12.57
C PHE A 108 -2.02 8.47 -13.20
N THR A 109 -2.40 9.46 -12.39
CA THR A 109 -2.73 10.81 -12.86
C THR A 109 -1.52 11.50 -13.51
N GLN A 110 -0.29 11.18 -13.08
CA GLN A 110 0.93 11.69 -13.71
C GLN A 110 1.05 11.30 -15.19
N GLU A 111 0.45 10.19 -15.62
CA GLU A 111 0.43 9.79 -17.04
C GLU A 111 -0.38 10.76 -17.93
N ASN A 112 -1.20 11.60 -17.33
CA ASN A 112 -1.90 12.66 -18.09
C ASN A 112 -0.95 13.76 -18.58
N PHE A 113 0.30 13.78 -18.12
CA PHE A 113 1.27 14.80 -18.45
C PHE A 113 2.49 14.20 -19.16
N ASP A 114 3.05 14.96 -20.11
CA ASP A 114 4.30 14.60 -20.76
C ASP A 114 5.53 14.90 -19.87
N LYS A 115 6.74 14.67 -20.40
CA LYS A 115 8.00 14.95 -19.68
C LYS A 115 8.19 16.43 -19.39
N GLU A 116 7.57 17.31 -20.17
CA GLU A 116 7.63 18.77 -20.04
C GLU A 116 6.49 19.29 -19.17
N LYS A 117 5.68 18.38 -18.59
CA LYS A 117 4.50 18.66 -17.77
C LYS A 117 3.36 19.35 -18.54
N GLN A 118 3.30 19.17 -19.84
CA GLN A 118 2.17 19.54 -20.65
C GLN A 118 1.11 18.44 -20.61
N LEU A 119 -0.15 18.84 -20.64
CA LEU A 119 -1.26 17.90 -20.65
C LEU A 119 -1.30 17.17 -22.00
N ARG A 120 -1.27 15.84 -21.93
CA ARG A 120 -1.45 14.99 -23.12
C ARG A 120 -2.86 15.09 -23.66
N SER A 121 -3.04 14.62 -24.90
CA SER A 121 -4.39 14.39 -25.41
C SER A 121 -5.12 13.37 -24.53
N ARG A 122 -6.46 13.45 -24.52
CA ARG A 122 -7.27 12.50 -23.74
C ARG A 122 -7.03 11.05 -24.17
N GLU A 123 -6.82 10.84 -25.47
CA GLU A 123 -6.55 9.52 -26.04
C GLU A 123 -5.18 8.99 -25.60
N GLU A 124 -4.12 9.77 -25.73
CA GLU A 124 -2.78 9.37 -25.29
C GLU A 124 -2.72 9.08 -23.80
N ALA A 125 -3.38 9.90 -22.97
CA ALA A 125 -3.47 9.65 -21.53
C ALA A 125 -4.20 8.33 -21.25
N TRP A 126 -5.31 8.07 -21.94
CA TRP A 126 -6.06 6.83 -21.81
C TRP A 126 -5.24 5.60 -22.22
N GLU A 127 -4.51 5.64 -23.35
CA GLU A 127 -3.63 4.55 -23.79
C GLU A 127 -2.58 4.19 -22.72
N ARG A 128 -1.99 5.22 -22.08
CA ARG A 128 -1.00 5.02 -21.02
C ARG A 128 -1.61 4.44 -19.75
N HIS A 129 -2.80 4.88 -19.42
CA HIS A 129 -3.55 4.32 -18.30
C HIS A 129 -3.88 2.84 -18.54
N LEU A 130 -4.28 2.48 -19.75
CA LEU A 130 -4.54 1.10 -20.12
C LEU A 130 -3.30 0.21 -19.88
N VAL A 131 -2.15 0.64 -20.38
CA VAL A 131 -0.89 -0.13 -20.24
C VAL A 131 -0.46 -0.23 -18.76
N ALA A 132 -0.56 0.87 -18.01
CA ALA A 132 -0.23 0.85 -16.58
C ALA A 132 -1.16 -0.09 -15.81
N ASN A 133 -2.46 -0.07 -16.14
CA ASN A 133 -3.44 -0.93 -15.51
C ASN A 133 -3.19 -2.42 -15.81
N LEU A 134 -2.87 -2.77 -17.05
CA LEU A 134 -2.54 -4.16 -17.43
C LEU A 134 -1.46 -4.77 -16.54
N LYS A 135 -0.39 -4.01 -16.27
CA LYS A 135 0.70 -4.48 -15.41
C LYS A 135 0.26 -4.66 -13.95
N SER A 136 -0.49 -3.68 -13.43
CA SER A 136 -1.02 -3.75 -12.07
C SER A 136 -1.97 -4.94 -11.89
N GLU A 137 -2.84 -5.17 -12.86
CA GLU A 137 -3.81 -6.28 -12.83
C GLU A 137 -3.14 -7.64 -12.98
N GLU A 138 -2.07 -7.75 -13.78
CA GLU A 138 -1.27 -8.99 -13.87
C GLU A 138 -0.67 -9.35 -12.51
N PHE A 139 -0.14 -8.37 -11.81
CA PHE A 139 0.39 -8.58 -10.46
C PHE A 139 -0.72 -8.92 -9.44
N ILE A 140 -1.85 -8.23 -9.51
CA ILE A 140 -3.00 -8.49 -8.64
C ILE A 140 -3.56 -9.89 -8.91
N ALA A 141 -3.65 -10.32 -10.17
CA ALA A 141 -4.08 -11.66 -10.53
C ALA A 141 -3.14 -12.72 -9.93
N LEU A 142 -1.83 -12.52 -10.03
CA LEU A 142 -0.85 -13.39 -9.38
C LEU A 142 -1.05 -13.44 -7.86
N LEU A 143 -1.18 -12.29 -7.19
CA LEU A 143 -1.39 -12.24 -5.74
C LEU A 143 -2.66 -12.95 -5.29
N LYS A 144 -3.74 -12.86 -6.06
CA LYS A 144 -5.01 -13.54 -5.77
C LYS A 144 -4.90 -15.07 -5.84
N THR A 145 -3.88 -15.61 -6.50
CA THR A 145 -3.61 -17.05 -6.54
C THR A 145 -2.58 -17.49 -5.48
N HIS A 146 -1.99 -16.56 -4.75
CA HIS A 146 -1.08 -16.88 -3.65
C HIS A 146 -1.84 -17.58 -2.51
N PRO A 147 -1.50 -18.81 -2.11
CA PRO A 147 -2.30 -19.61 -1.19
C PRO A 147 -2.59 -18.91 0.15
N LEU A 148 -1.60 -18.25 0.73
CA LEU A 148 -1.79 -17.55 2.01
C LEU A 148 -2.63 -16.28 1.84
N PHE A 149 -2.47 -15.53 0.75
CA PHE A 149 -3.32 -14.36 0.48
C PHE A 149 -4.78 -14.76 0.29
N MET A 150 -5.02 -15.83 -0.44
CA MET A 150 -6.37 -16.37 -0.58
C MET A 150 -6.99 -16.79 0.75
N MET A 151 -6.21 -17.42 1.61
CA MET A 151 -6.65 -17.81 2.94
C MET A 151 -7.03 -16.57 3.78
N LEU A 152 -6.17 -15.53 3.76
CA LEU A 152 -6.39 -14.30 4.51
C LEU A 152 -7.62 -13.53 3.99
N ASP A 153 -7.83 -13.49 2.69
CA ASP A 153 -8.95 -12.78 2.04
C ASP A 153 -10.30 -13.45 2.34
N ARG A 154 -10.31 -14.79 2.46
CA ARG A 154 -11.51 -15.57 2.86
C ARG A 154 -11.90 -15.40 4.33
N GLY A 155 -11.00 -14.84 5.14
CA GLY A 155 -11.16 -14.69 6.57
C GLY A 155 -10.71 -15.91 7.35
N ILE A 156 -10.35 -15.66 8.59
CA ILE A 156 -9.85 -16.64 9.56
C ILE A 156 -10.94 -16.85 10.60
N ILE A 157 -11.26 -18.10 10.90
CA ILE A 157 -12.33 -18.43 11.87
C ILE A 157 -11.75 -18.48 13.28
N LEU A 158 -12.20 -17.59 14.16
CA LEU A 158 -11.82 -17.59 15.58
C LEU A 158 -12.54 -18.71 16.35
N GLN A 159 -11.75 -19.57 17.00
CA GLN A 159 -12.25 -20.58 17.95
C GLN A 159 -12.13 -20.01 19.39
N PRO A 160 -13.02 -20.34 20.32
CA PRO A 160 -14.18 -21.23 20.19
C PRO A 160 -15.42 -20.55 19.58
N GLU A 161 -15.37 -19.25 19.36
CA GLU A 161 -16.53 -18.42 19.04
C GLU A 161 -17.04 -18.62 17.61
N LYS A 162 -16.31 -19.36 16.77
CA LYS A 162 -16.59 -19.63 15.35
C LYS A 162 -16.90 -18.35 14.54
N ARG A 163 -16.29 -17.22 14.93
CA ARG A 163 -16.47 -15.95 14.25
C ARG A 163 -15.34 -15.69 13.27
N PRO A 164 -15.65 -15.33 12.03
CA PRO A 164 -14.60 -14.98 11.07
C PRO A 164 -13.97 -13.62 11.38
N VAL A 165 -12.63 -13.57 11.31
CA VAL A 165 -11.84 -12.34 11.22
C VAL A 165 -11.48 -12.12 9.77
N PHE A 166 -11.89 -11.00 9.22
CA PHE A 166 -11.61 -10.64 7.84
C PHE A 166 -10.38 -9.73 7.79
N ILE A 167 -9.48 -10.07 6.89
CA ILE A 167 -8.32 -9.25 6.57
C ILE A 167 -8.64 -8.58 5.23
N ASN A 168 -8.90 -7.29 5.28
CA ASN A 168 -9.23 -6.54 4.08
C ASN A 168 -7.96 -6.30 3.26
N MET A 169 -7.78 -7.10 2.21
CA MET A 169 -6.62 -7.02 1.32
C MET A 169 -6.81 -5.88 0.31
N ASN A 170 -6.01 -4.83 0.44
CA ASN A 170 -5.96 -3.78 -0.57
C ASN A 170 -4.92 -4.13 -1.65
N TYR A 171 -5.33 -4.88 -2.66
CA TYR A 171 -4.45 -5.35 -3.73
C TYR A 171 -3.85 -4.21 -4.56
N TYR A 172 -4.58 -3.13 -4.80
CA TYR A 172 -4.03 -1.95 -5.48
C TYR A 172 -2.99 -1.22 -4.64
N GLY A 173 -3.22 -1.13 -3.34
CA GLY A 173 -2.23 -0.60 -2.41
C GLY A 173 -0.97 -1.47 -2.36
N LEU A 174 -1.13 -2.80 -2.38
CA LEU A 174 0.00 -3.72 -2.53
C LEU A 174 0.75 -3.46 -3.83
N ALA A 175 0.07 -3.45 -4.96
CA ALA A 175 0.67 -3.20 -6.27
C ALA A 175 1.49 -1.89 -6.26
N GLN A 176 0.94 -0.80 -5.68
CA GLN A 176 1.67 0.46 -5.56
C GLN A 176 2.96 0.33 -4.76
N HIS A 177 2.94 -0.35 -3.62
CA HIS A 177 4.13 -0.56 -2.80
C HIS A 177 5.19 -1.43 -3.49
N TYR A 178 4.81 -2.21 -4.47
CA TYR A 178 5.74 -2.97 -5.33
C TYR A 178 6.06 -2.28 -6.66
N GLY A 179 5.77 -0.99 -6.79
CA GLY A 179 6.22 -0.14 -7.89
C GLY A 179 5.26 -0.04 -9.07
N PHE A 180 4.07 -0.62 -8.98
CA PHE A 180 3.05 -0.46 -10.02
C PHE A 180 2.36 0.89 -9.92
N ARG A 181 1.87 1.39 -11.04
CA ARG A 181 1.15 2.66 -11.10
C ARG A 181 -0.31 2.46 -10.74
N THR A 182 -0.80 3.27 -9.84
CA THR A 182 -2.20 3.23 -9.37
C THR A 182 -2.75 4.64 -9.18
N GLY A 183 -4.08 4.75 -9.02
CA GLY A 183 -4.77 5.99 -8.67
C GLY A 183 -4.66 6.40 -7.20
N LEU A 184 -3.72 5.81 -6.47
CA LEU A 184 -3.53 6.04 -5.05
C LEU A 184 -2.40 7.05 -4.80
N VAL A 185 -2.57 7.85 -3.77
CA VAL A 185 -1.54 8.76 -3.26
C VAL A 185 -1.11 8.29 -1.88
N ASP A 186 0.18 8.01 -1.71
CA ASP A 186 0.73 7.46 -0.47
C ASP A 186 0.86 8.51 0.63
N PHE A 187 0.50 8.09 1.82
CA PHE A 187 0.77 8.75 3.09
C PHE A 187 1.28 7.73 4.10
N SER A 188 1.95 8.19 5.14
CA SER A 188 2.37 7.37 6.28
C SER A 188 2.13 8.11 7.59
N PRO A 189 1.72 7.45 8.67
CA PRO A 189 1.72 8.04 10.01
C PRO A 189 3.14 8.19 10.57
N ASP A 190 4.14 7.62 9.91
CA ASP A 190 5.55 7.70 10.29
C ASP A 190 6.23 8.86 9.56
N ILE A 191 6.58 9.90 10.33
CA ILE A 191 7.25 11.07 9.74
C ILE A 191 8.65 10.73 9.20
N MET A 192 9.33 9.70 9.73
CA MET A 192 10.64 9.28 9.21
C MET A 192 10.51 8.66 7.82
N ALA A 193 9.45 7.92 7.53
CA ALA A 193 9.16 7.43 6.18
C ALA A 193 8.97 8.62 5.21
N ALA A 194 8.16 9.60 5.58
CA ALA A 194 7.98 10.81 4.77
C ALA A 194 9.28 11.61 4.60
N ALA A 195 10.06 11.76 5.68
CA ALA A 195 11.34 12.45 5.64
C ALA A 195 12.35 11.76 4.71
N PHE A 196 12.40 10.43 4.70
CA PHE A 196 13.22 9.68 3.76
C PHE A 196 12.89 10.04 2.30
N PHE A 197 11.62 9.99 1.90
CA PHE A 197 11.22 10.35 0.54
C PHE A 197 11.47 11.82 0.21
N ALA A 198 11.40 12.71 1.21
CA ALA A 198 11.61 14.14 1.03
C ALA A 198 13.10 14.53 0.85
N CYS A 199 14.04 13.70 1.31
CA CYS A 199 15.47 13.98 1.26
C CYS A 199 16.29 12.98 0.42
N THR A 200 15.61 12.09 -0.32
CA THR A 200 16.27 11.12 -1.19
C THR A 200 15.83 11.26 -2.64
N LYS A 201 16.66 10.75 -3.54
CA LYS A 201 16.37 10.62 -4.96
C LYS A 201 16.17 9.15 -5.29
N ASN A 202 15.04 8.83 -5.90
CA ASN A 202 14.75 7.50 -6.41
C ASN A 202 15.55 7.24 -7.70
N LEU A 203 16.32 6.15 -7.73
CA LEU A 203 17.12 5.68 -8.86
C LEU A 203 16.44 4.54 -9.64
N GLY A 204 15.24 4.15 -9.24
CA GLY A 204 14.53 2.97 -9.74
C GLY A 204 14.91 1.68 -9.00
N ASN A 205 14.05 0.66 -9.09
CA ASN A 205 14.25 -0.65 -8.45
C ASN A 205 14.57 -0.54 -6.96
N ASP A 206 13.79 0.27 -6.24
CA ASP A 206 13.92 0.51 -4.78
C ASP A 206 15.28 1.05 -4.33
N ARG A 207 16.09 1.54 -5.26
CA ARG A 207 17.37 2.17 -4.95
C ARG A 207 17.19 3.67 -4.77
N TYR A 208 17.74 4.16 -3.69
CA TYR A 208 17.67 5.57 -3.33
C TYR A 208 19.08 6.08 -3.03
N GLU A 209 19.29 7.37 -3.19
CA GLU A 209 20.48 8.08 -2.77
C GLU A 209 20.11 9.36 -2.01
N PRO A 210 20.88 9.79 -1.01
CA PRO A 210 20.60 11.04 -0.32
C PRO A 210 20.81 12.22 -1.25
N ILE A 211 19.96 13.23 -1.15
CA ILE A 211 20.12 14.48 -1.88
C ILE A 211 21.31 15.24 -1.28
N THR A 212 22.33 15.50 -2.09
CA THR A 212 23.52 16.24 -1.71
C THR A 212 23.74 17.48 -2.54
N ASP A 213 23.10 17.60 -3.70
CA ASP A 213 23.09 18.80 -4.52
C ASP A 213 21.93 19.71 -4.13
N MET A 214 22.24 20.75 -3.34
CA MET A 214 21.27 21.74 -2.88
C MET A 214 20.93 22.79 -3.95
N GLY A 215 21.71 22.89 -5.02
CA GLY A 215 21.50 23.85 -6.10
C GLY A 215 20.20 23.59 -6.87
N GLN A 216 19.91 22.32 -7.14
CA GLN A 216 18.70 21.92 -7.86
C GLN A 216 17.47 21.78 -6.96
N ASN A 217 17.68 21.45 -5.69
CA ASN A 217 16.61 21.21 -4.73
C ASN A 217 16.92 21.92 -3.40
N PRO A 218 16.82 23.26 -3.34
CA PRO A 218 17.21 24.01 -2.14
C PRO A 218 16.24 23.83 -0.97
N TYR A 219 15.01 23.42 -1.24
CA TYR A 219 14.00 23.11 -0.23
C TYR A 219 13.09 21.96 -0.69
N GLY A 220 12.57 21.23 0.27
CA GLY A 220 11.57 20.19 0.09
C GLY A 220 10.30 20.51 0.87
N VAL A 221 9.35 19.59 0.85
CA VAL A 221 8.07 19.74 1.52
C VAL A 221 7.64 18.44 2.19
N ILE A 222 7.11 18.55 3.40
CA ILE A 222 6.32 17.52 4.07
C ILE A 222 4.87 17.98 4.04
N TYR A 223 4.02 17.26 3.35
CA TYR A 223 2.58 17.46 3.41
C TYR A 223 2.04 16.74 4.63
N VAL A 224 1.25 17.45 5.43
CA VAL A 224 0.70 16.96 6.68
C VAL A 224 -0.81 16.99 6.62
N HIS A 225 -1.43 15.83 6.78
CA HIS A 225 -2.86 15.70 7.03
C HIS A 225 -3.07 15.47 8.53
N LYS A 226 -3.80 16.37 9.20
CA LYS A 226 -4.24 16.15 10.58
C LYS A 226 -5.42 15.19 10.54
N ILE A 227 -5.27 14.03 11.16
CA ILE A 227 -6.33 13.04 11.23
C ILE A 227 -7.53 13.64 11.96
N ASN A 228 -8.67 13.54 11.33
CA ASN A 228 -9.99 13.69 11.91
C ASN A 228 -10.78 12.46 11.44
N PRO A 229 -11.24 11.58 12.30
CA PRO A 229 -11.85 10.32 11.90
C PRO A 229 -12.95 10.47 10.86
N LEU A 230 -13.83 11.48 11.01
CA LEU A 230 -14.90 11.75 10.06
C LEU A 230 -14.34 12.25 8.71
N LEU A 231 -13.50 13.30 8.72
CA LEU A 231 -12.95 13.86 7.50
C LEU A 231 -12.03 12.87 6.79
N THR A 232 -11.12 12.24 7.52
CA THR A 232 -10.07 11.39 6.96
C THR A 232 -10.65 10.15 6.28
N PHE A 233 -11.54 9.44 6.98
CA PHE A 233 -11.97 8.11 6.51
C PHE A 233 -13.33 8.12 5.82
N LYS A 234 -14.28 8.94 6.29
CA LYS A 234 -15.62 8.95 5.72
C LYS A 234 -15.77 9.93 4.55
N ILE A 235 -15.16 11.10 4.64
CA ILE A 235 -15.33 12.15 3.63
C ILE A 235 -14.20 12.09 2.60
N ALA A 236 -12.95 12.10 3.05
CA ALA A 236 -11.78 12.10 2.15
C ALA A 236 -11.41 10.71 1.64
N GLY A 237 -11.98 9.64 2.21
CA GLY A 237 -11.79 8.28 1.71
C GLY A 237 -10.36 7.75 1.85
N PHE A 238 -9.60 8.20 2.84
CA PHE A 238 -8.32 7.58 3.15
C PHE A 238 -8.54 6.11 3.52
N SER A 239 -7.76 5.25 2.92
CA SER A 239 -7.76 3.82 3.18
C SER A 239 -6.39 3.36 3.66
N THR A 240 -6.35 2.22 4.33
CA THR A 240 -5.11 1.58 4.74
C THR A 240 -4.82 0.41 3.83
N ILE A 241 -3.54 0.04 3.72
CA ILE A 241 -3.20 -1.18 3.02
C ILE A 241 -3.67 -2.43 3.77
N GLY A 242 -3.93 -2.28 5.05
CA GLY A 242 -4.29 -3.38 5.94
C GLY A 242 -3.07 -4.22 6.35
N LEU A 243 -3.31 -5.28 7.12
CA LEU A 243 -2.28 -6.23 7.49
C LEU A 243 -1.85 -7.03 6.27
N GLN A 244 -0.57 -7.15 6.05
CA GLN A 244 0.01 -7.84 4.92
C GLN A 244 0.96 -8.95 5.37
N LEU A 245 0.98 -10.03 4.61
CA LEU A 245 1.82 -11.18 4.89
C LEU A 245 3.31 -10.83 4.81
N TYR A 246 3.70 -10.06 3.79
CA TYR A 246 5.09 -9.67 3.57
C TYR A 246 5.42 -8.34 4.24
N PRO A 247 6.66 -8.18 4.73
CA PRO A 247 7.03 -7.07 5.62
C PRO A 247 7.06 -5.70 4.95
N ARG A 248 7.21 -5.61 3.63
CA ARG A 248 7.43 -4.36 2.90
C ARG A 248 6.34 -3.31 3.15
N THR A 249 5.11 -3.70 3.09
CA THR A 249 3.96 -2.80 3.28
C THR A 249 3.78 -2.37 4.72
N GLY A 250 4.07 -3.28 5.65
CA GLY A 250 4.10 -2.96 7.08
C GLY A 250 5.21 -1.97 7.43
N ALA A 251 6.38 -2.10 6.78
CA ALA A 251 7.52 -1.20 6.97
C ALA A 251 7.20 0.26 6.59
N GLN A 252 6.41 0.46 5.55
CA GLN A 252 6.00 1.80 5.10
C GLN A 252 4.78 2.35 5.83
N LYS A 253 4.05 1.50 6.57
CA LYS A 253 2.82 1.87 7.31
C LYS A 253 1.83 2.62 6.40
N GLY A 254 1.58 2.08 5.18
CA GLY A 254 0.91 2.77 4.09
C GLY A 254 -0.54 3.14 4.35
N PHE A 255 -0.86 4.40 4.09
CA PHE A 255 -2.20 4.95 3.96
C PHE A 255 -2.34 5.53 2.56
N PHE A 256 -3.53 5.42 1.99
CA PHE A 256 -3.80 5.88 0.64
C PHE A 256 -4.95 6.85 0.59
N PHE A 257 -4.76 7.90 -0.17
CA PHE A 257 -5.85 8.72 -0.69
C PHE A 257 -6.15 8.26 -2.12
N ASN A 258 -7.41 7.94 -2.42
CA ASN A 258 -7.82 7.50 -3.75
C ASN A 258 -8.43 8.68 -4.53
N GLU A 259 -7.71 9.19 -5.51
CA GLU A 259 -8.14 10.34 -6.32
C GLU A 259 -9.41 10.07 -7.14
N GLY A 260 -9.68 8.82 -7.51
CA GLY A 260 -10.81 8.46 -8.39
C GLY A 260 -12.14 8.25 -7.67
N VAL A 261 -12.15 8.15 -6.34
CA VAL A 261 -13.32 7.70 -5.56
C VAL A 261 -13.93 8.81 -4.71
N THR A 262 -13.17 9.86 -4.40
CA THR A 262 -13.61 10.93 -3.51
C THR A 262 -13.76 12.26 -4.25
N PRO A 263 -14.80 13.05 -3.95
CA PRO A 263 -14.93 14.42 -4.48
C PRO A 263 -13.96 15.40 -3.83
N VAL A 264 -13.25 15.00 -2.78
CA VAL A 264 -12.30 15.86 -2.06
C VAL A 264 -10.97 15.86 -2.79
N ASN A 265 -10.42 17.05 -3.02
CA ASN A 265 -9.07 17.21 -3.54
C ASN A 265 -8.06 17.11 -2.37
N VAL A 266 -7.11 16.20 -2.45
CA VAL A 266 -6.10 15.98 -1.41
C VAL A 266 -5.33 17.25 -1.07
N ASN A 267 -5.08 18.12 -2.04
CA ASN A 267 -4.38 19.39 -1.83
C ASN A 267 -5.13 20.38 -0.91
N GLN A 268 -6.43 20.18 -0.72
CA GLN A 268 -7.26 21.03 0.16
C GLN A 268 -7.26 20.57 1.61
N ILE A 269 -6.85 19.33 1.87
CA ILE A 269 -6.91 18.71 3.20
C ILE A 269 -5.54 18.47 3.81
N VAL A 270 -4.47 18.89 3.16
CA VAL A 270 -3.09 18.81 3.65
C VAL A 270 -2.49 20.20 3.84
N ALA A 271 -1.60 20.32 4.81
CA ALA A 271 -0.80 21.51 5.04
C ALA A 271 0.64 21.27 4.56
N PRO A 272 1.19 22.09 3.63
CA PRO A 272 2.59 21.99 3.23
C PRO A 272 3.49 22.59 4.32
N ILE A 273 4.47 21.84 4.76
CA ILE A 273 5.53 22.27 5.67
C ILE A 273 6.84 22.25 4.89
N TYR A 274 7.32 23.43 4.53
CA TYR A 274 8.57 23.59 3.79
C TYR A 274 9.76 23.49 4.74
N PHE A 275 10.82 22.86 4.25
CA PHE A 275 12.10 22.73 4.97
C PHE A 275 13.27 23.00 4.01
N ARG A 276 14.36 23.52 4.55
CA ARG A 276 15.61 23.66 3.82
C ARG A 276 16.28 22.30 3.67
N GLN A 277 16.66 21.96 2.46
CA GLN A 277 17.48 20.78 2.21
C GLN A 277 18.90 20.98 2.81
N ASP A 278 19.44 19.89 3.34
CA ASP A 278 20.77 19.84 3.96
C ASP A 278 21.40 18.48 3.69
N ALA A 279 22.58 18.48 3.07
CA ALA A 279 23.25 17.26 2.65
C ALA A 279 23.61 16.33 3.84
N ASN A 280 23.94 16.90 4.99
CA ASN A 280 24.28 16.10 6.17
C ASN A 280 23.03 15.49 6.79
N VAL A 281 21.94 16.25 6.83
CA VAL A 281 20.63 15.75 7.29
C VAL A 281 20.12 14.65 6.35
N SER A 282 20.24 14.83 5.05
CA SER A 282 19.85 13.81 4.06
C SER A 282 20.62 12.50 4.25
N ARG A 283 21.95 12.59 4.42
CA ARG A 283 22.78 11.40 4.71
C ARG A 283 22.43 10.76 6.05
N HIS A 284 22.13 11.56 7.07
CA HIS A 284 21.77 11.05 8.39
C HIS A 284 20.46 10.25 8.32
N ILE A 285 19.40 10.84 7.76
CA ILE A 285 18.11 10.16 7.60
C ILE A 285 18.25 8.90 6.73
N TYR A 286 18.99 8.99 5.63
CA TYR A 286 19.24 7.84 4.75
C TYR A 286 19.88 6.66 5.50
N LYS A 287 20.90 6.93 6.33
CA LYS A 287 21.55 5.90 7.16
C LYS A 287 20.62 5.35 8.25
N GLU A 288 19.85 6.22 8.92
CA GLU A 288 18.90 5.81 9.93
C GLU A 288 17.84 4.87 9.36
N MET A 289 17.43 5.12 8.11
CA MET A 289 16.54 4.24 7.36
C MET A 289 17.27 3.07 6.66
N LYS A 290 18.49 2.74 7.12
CA LYS A 290 19.31 1.61 6.64
C LYS A 290 19.49 1.60 5.11
N ASP A 291 19.82 2.75 4.58
CA ASP A 291 19.99 2.99 3.14
C ASP A 291 18.72 2.67 2.31
N GLY A 292 17.56 2.84 2.92
CA GLY A 292 16.23 2.55 2.36
C GLY A 292 15.70 1.16 2.72
N LYS A 293 16.52 0.23 3.18
CA LYS A 293 16.08 -1.14 3.52
C LYS A 293 15.04 -1.21 4.64
N ALA A 294 14.98 -0.18 5.48
CA ALA A 294 13.93 -0.08 6.50
C ALA A 294 12.53 0.09 5.89
N LEU A 295 12.42 0.68 4.69
CA LEU A 295 11.14 0.88 3.99
C LEU A 295 10.92 -0.14 2.87
N PHE A 296 12.00 -0.69 2.33
CA PHE A 296 11.99 -1.63 1.21
C PHE A 296 12.75 -2.90 1.61
N PRO A 297 12.26 -3.66 2.62
CA PRO A 297 12.84 -4.97 2.90
C PRO A 297 12.67 -5.89 1.70
N ASP A 298 13.71 -6.67 1.41
CA ASP A 298 13.64 -7.69 0.37
C ASP A 298 12.63 -8.77 0.79
N ASP A 299 11.77 -9.14 -0.15
CA ASP A 299 10.84 -10.25 0.00
C ASP A 299 10.60 -10.95 -1.36
N THR A 300 10.06 -12.15 -1.31
CA THR A 300 9.82 -12.97 -2.51
C THR A 300 8.85 -12.30 -3.48
N ILE A 301 7.86 -11.56 -2.97
CA ILE A 301 6.88 -10.85 -3.81
C ILE A 301 7.53 -9.70 -4.58
N SER A 302 8.53 -9.02 -4.02
CA SER A 302 9.26 -7.94 -4.72
C SER A 302 10.00 -8.45 -5.95
N LYS A 303 10.49 -9.69 -5.90
CA LYS A 303 11.10 -10.37 -7.07
C LYS A 303 10.08 -10.56 -8.19
N TYR A 304 8.90 -11.09 -7.88
CA TYR A 304 7.85 -11.31 -8.88
C TYR A 304 7.28 -10.00 -9.43
N ALA A 305 7.10 -9.01 -8.57
CA ALA A 305 6.71 -7.67 -9.01
C ALA A 305 7.71 -7.09 -10.01
N SER A 306 9.01 -7.19 -9.73
CA SER A 306 10.08 -6.72 -10.61
C SER A 306 10.08 -7.46 -11.95
N GLN A 307 9.83 -8.76 -11.96
CA GLN A 307 9.71 -9.57 -13.19
C GLN A 307 8.53 -9.10 -14.03
N ILE A 308 7.33 -8.94 -13.45
CA ILE A 308 6.14 -8.47 -14.16
C ILE A 308 6.33 -7.05 -14.71
N LEU A 309 6.97 -6.17 -13.96
CA LEU A 309 7.26 -4.80 -14.42
C LEU A 309 8.22 -4.79 -15.63
N ALA A 310 9.22 -5.67 -15.63
CA ALA A 310 10.21 -5.79 -16.70
C ALA A 310 9.71 -6.57 -17.92
N ASP A 311 8.75 -7.49 -17.75
CA ASP A 311 8.20 -8.31 -18.81
C ASP A 311 7.42 -7.46 -19.81
N SER A 312 7.56 -7.73 -21.09
CA SER A 312 6.72 -7.14 -22.15
C SER A 312 5.40 -7.91 -22.37
N GLU A 313 5.21 -9.04 -21.70
CA GLU A 313 4.04 -9.88 -21.85
C GLU A 313 3.08 -9.76 -20.65
N VAL A 314 1.78 -9.77 -20.96
CA VAL A 314 0.69 -9.87 -20.00
C VAL A 314 -0.16 -11.10 -20.37
N SER A 315 -0.73 -11.78 -19.36
CA SER A 315 -1.58 -12.94 -19.61
C SER A 315 -2.87 -12.56 -20.31
N GLY A 316 -3.35 -13.47 -21.16
CA GLY A 316 -4.64 -13.32 -21.84
C GLY A 316 -5.81 -13.25 -20.85
N GLU A 317 -5.69 -13.91 -19.70
CA GLU A 317 -6.67 -13.87 -18.63
C GLU A 317 -6.79 -12.46 -18.02
N THR A 318 -5.66 -11.86 -17.62
CA THR A 318 -5.63 -10.49 -17.12
C THR A 318 -6.21 -9.51 -18.12
N PHE A 319 -5.83 -9.64 -19.39
CA PHE A 319 -6.36 -8.80 -20.46
C PHE A 319 -7.87 -8.99 -20.62
N ALA A 320 -8.36 -10.23 -20.63
CA ALA A 320 -9.77 -10.53 -20.82
C ALA A 320 -10.64 -10.12 -19.64
N HIS A 321 -10.12 -10.18 -18.42
CA HIS A 321 -10.93 -9.95 -17.22
C HIS A 321 -11.23 -8.46 -16.97
N ASN A 322 -10.36 -7.57 -17.41
CA ASN A 322 -10.38 -6.18 -16.95
C ASN A 322 -10.75 -5.12 -17.98
N LEU A 323 -10.90 -5.44 -19.25
CA LEU A 323 -10.74 -4.39 -20.25
C LEU A 323 -11.80 -4.28 -21.32
N TYR A 324 -12.89 -5.01 -21.27
CA TYR A 324 -13.89 -4.83 -22.33
C TYR A 324 -15.33 -5.09 -21.88
N SER A 325 -16.21 -4.28 -22.40
CA SER A 325 -17.66 -4.47 -22.34
C SER A 325 -18.20 -5.08 -23.64
N ASN A 326 -17.46 -4.98 -24.76
CA ASN A 326 -17.84 -5.47 -26.08
C ASN A 326 -16.60 -5.82 -26.94
N GLN A 327 -16.79 -6.37 -28.14
CA GLN A 327 -15.70 -6.79 -29.02
C GLN A 327 -14.88 -5.62 -29.58
N GLU A 328 -15.50 -4.47 -29.81
CA GLU A 328 -14.82 -3.28 -30.34
C GLU A 328 -13.82 -2.73 -29.32
N ASP A 329 -14.21 -2.65 -28.05
CA ASP A 329 -13.29 -2.28 -26.96
C ASP A 329 -12.14 -3.27 -26.84
N PHE A 330 -12.41 -4.56 -27.04
CA PHE A 330 -11.38 -5.59 -26.97
C PHE A 330 -10.32 -5.39 -28.06
N ASP A 331 -10.73 -5.24 -29.32
CA ASP A 331 -9.81 -5.09 -30.44
C ASP A 331 -8.98 -3.80 -30.34
N ARG A 332 -9.62 -2.70 -29.95
CA ARG A 332 -8.97 -1.41 -29.66
C ARG A 332 -7.93 -1.53 -28.55
N ASN A 333 -8.27 -2.15 -27.44
CA ASN A 333 -7.38 -2.32 -26.31
C ASN A 333 -6.19 -3.22 -26.65
N LEU A 334 -6.40 -4.24 -27.48
CA LEU A 334 -5.34 -5.12 -27.96
C LEU A 334 -4.37 -4.37 -28.88
N GLU A 335 -4.87 -3.51 -29.75
CA GLU A 335 -4.05 -2.67 -30.62
C GLU A 335 -3.21 -1.68 -29.79
N VAL A 336 -3.82 -1.02 -28.81
CA VAL A 336 -3.13 -0.10 -27.91
C VAL A 336 -2.05 -0.80 -27.10
N ALA A 337 -2.31 -1.98 -26.54
CA ALA A 337 -1.30 -2.75 -25.83
C ALA A 337 -0.09 -3.02 -26.74
N ARG A 338 -0.31 -3.49 -27.95
CA ARG A 338 0.74 -3.73 -28.96
C ARG A 338 1.51 -2.48 -29.34
N LYS A 339 0.81 -1.36 -29.58
CA LYS A 339 1.41 -0.05 -29.87
C LYS A 339 2.40 0.40 -28.79
N HIS A 340 2.11 0.07 -27.54
CA HIS A 340 2.95 0.39 -26.39
C HIS A 340 3.91 -0.74 -25.99
N GLY A 341 4.12 -1.74 -26.85
CA GLY A 341 5.09 -2.79 -26.65
C GLY A 341 4.66 -3.86 -25.64
N VAL A 342 3.36 -3.97 -25.34
CA VAL A 342 2.80 -5.03 -24.51
C VAL A 342 2.14 -6.07 -25.38
N SER A 343 2.65 -7.30 -25.33
CA SER A 343 2.07 -8.45 -25.99
C SER A 343 1.15 -9.23 -25.05
N ILE A 344 0.07 -9.79 -25.61
CA ILE A 344 -0.87 -10.61 -24.86
C ILE A 344 -0.57 -12.08 -25.14
N ASN A 345 -0.13 -12.77 -24.10
CA ASN A 345 0.15 -14.21 -24.16
C ASN A 345 -1.03 -15.01 -23.63
N TRP A 346 -1.79 -15.64 -24.53
CA TRP A 346 -3.00 -16.42 -24.20
C TRP A 346 -2.71 -17.76 -23.52
N HIS A 347 -1.45 -18.15 -23.45
CA HIS A 347 -0.99 -19.36 -22.77
C HIS A 347 -0.33 -19.08 -21.43
N LYS A 348 0.00 -17.80 -21.15
CA LYS A 348 0.54 -17.38 -19.87
C LYS A 348 -0.57 -17.30 -18.83
N MET A 349 -0.32 -17.89 -17.68
CA MET A 349 -1.24 -17.88 -16.55
C MET A 349 -0.62 -17.06 -15.41
N PRO A 350 -1.33 -16.08 -14.83
CA PRO A 350 -0.84 -15.27 -13.72
C PRO A 350 -1.00 -16.02 -12.38
N TYR A 351 -0.45 -17.22 -12.29
CA TYR A 351 -0.63 -18.11 -11.14
C TYR A 351 0.69 -18.43 -10.46
N PHE A 352 0.62 -18.75 -9.18
CA PHE A 352 1.73 -19.30 -8.43
C PHE A 352 2.13 -20.66 -9.01
N THR A 353 3.35 -20.73 -9.53
CA THR A 353 3.92 -21.96 -10.09
C THR A 353 4.46 -22.87 -8.97
N PRO A 354 4.77 -24.15 -9.28
CA PRO A 354 5.44 -25.04 -8.30
C PRO A 354 6.74 -24.48 -7.73
N GLU A 355 7.51 -23.75 -8.55
CA GLU A 355 8.75 -23.09 -8.11
C GLU A 355 8.46 -21.95 -7.13
N MET A 356 7.46 -21.15 -7.38
CA MET A 356 7.00 -20.08 -6.47
C MET A 356 6.47 -20.67 -5.16
N LEU A 357 5.77 -21.81 -5.21
CA LEU A 357 5.32 -22.52 -4.01
C LEU A 357 6.49 -23.03 -3.18
N HIS A 358 7.55 -23.51 -3.82
CA HIS A 358 8.77 -23.90 -3.12
C HIS A 358 9.46 -22.70 -2.44
N GLU A 359 9.52 -21.53 -3.11
CA GLU A 359 10.03 -20.31 -2.49
C GLU A 359 9.17 -19.88 -1.30
N LEU A 360 7.84 -19.97 -1.39
CA LEU A 360 6.94 -19.71 -0.27
C LEU A 360 7.21 -20.65 0.92
N GLU A 361 7.51 -21.91 0.69
CA GLU A 361 7.92 -22.84 1.76
C GLU A 361 9.20 -22.40 2.47
N GLN A 362 10.16 -21.84 1.73
CA GLN A 362 11.38 -21.29 2.32
C GLN A 362 11.05 -20.03 3.14
N ASP A 363 10.18 -19.15 2.64
CA ASP A 363 9.71 -17.98 3.37
C ASP A 363 9.06 -18.37 4.71
N LEU A 364 8.22 -19.41 4.70
CA LEU A 364 7.57 -19.93 5.91
C LEU A 364 8.60 -20.51 6.90
N LYS A 365 9.60 -21.27 6.40
CA LYS A 365 10.70 -21.79 7.22
C LYS A 365 11.56 -20.69 7.83
N ASN A 366 11.71 -19.57 7.12
CA ASN A 366 12.44 -18.38 7.56
C ASN A 366 11.61 -17.47 8.49
N GLY A 367 10.43 -17.91 8.94
CA GLY A 367 9.63 -17.23 9.94
C GLY A 367 8.65 -16.19 9.39
N LEU A 368 8.31 -16.20 8.11
CA LEU A 368 7.34 -15.30 7.50
C LEU A 368 6.02 -15.28 8.30
N TRP A 369 5.52 -16.44 8.66
CA TRP A 369 4.29 -16.57 9.43
C TRP A 369 4.39 -15.96 10.84
N GLU A 370 5.51 -16.20 11.52
CA GLU A 370 5.75 -15.62 12.84
C GLU A 370 5.87 -14.10 12.77
N GLN A 371 6.57 -13.56 11.77
CA GLN A 371 6.67 -12.14 11.52
C GLN A 371 5.28 -11.50 11.25
N PHE A 372 4.42 -12.20 10.50
CA PHE A 372 3.06 -11.79 10.26
C PHE A 372 2.25 -11.71 11.56
N CYS A 373 2.28 -12.78 12.38
CA CYS A 373 1.57 -12.83 13.65
C CYS A 373 2.05 -11.76 14.63
N ASN A 374 3.34 -11.46 14.63
CA ASN A 374 3.93 -10.44 15.50
C ASN A 374 3.49 -9.00 15.18
N GLN A 375 2.89 -8.76 14.02
CA GLN A 375 2.30 -7.46 13.67
C GLN A 375 0.93 -7.23 14.32
N ILE A 376 0.37 -8.23 14.99
CA ILE A 376 -0.98 -8.17 15.55
C ILE A 376 -0.90 -7.98 17.05
N TYR A 377 -1.62 -6.99 17.57
CA TYR A 377 -1.80 -6.81 19.00
C TYR A 377 -3.03 -7.61 19.49
N PHE A 378 -2.82 -8.36 20.55
CA PHE A 378 -3.88 -9.06 21.25
C PHE A 378 -3.96 -8.56 22.69
N ALA A 379 -5.17 -8.27 23.19
CA ALA A 379 -5.39 -7.82 24.57
C ALA A 379 -4.89 -8.83 25.62
N ASP A 380 -5.01 -10.13 25.33
CA ASP A 380 -4.32 -11.23 26.00
C ASP A 380 -3.33 -11.85 25.01
N GLU A 381 -2.08 -11.42 25.08
CA GLU A 381 -1.08 -11.76 24.06
C GLU A 381 -0.88 -13.29 23.89
N LYS A 382 -0.77 -14.02 25.00
CA LYS A 382 -0.56 -15.48 24.95
C LYS A 382 -1.77 -16.21 24.38
N LYS A 383 -2.96 -15.84 24.85
CA LYS A 383 -4.23 -16.45 24.43
C LYS A 383 -4.58 -16.05 23.01
N GLY A 384 -4.37 -14.79 22.65
CA GLY A 384 -4.64 -14.27 21.31
C GLY A 384 -3.72 -14.88 20.27
N LYS A 385 -2.40 -14.93 20.49
CA LYS A 385 -1.45 -15.60 19.61
C LYS A 385 -1.74 -17.09 19.45
N ALA A 386 -1.94 -17.81 20.54
CA ALA A 386 -2.26 -19.22 20.49
C ALA A 386 -3.58 -19.49 19.74
N MET A 387 -4.56 -18.62 19.95
CA MET A 387 -5.85 -18.68 19.27
C MET A 387 -5.68 -18.41 17.77
N PHE A 388 -4.94 -17.38 17.38
CA PHE A 388 -4.67 -17.00 16.00
C PHE A 388 -3.86 -18.10 15.27
N GLU A 389 -2.81 -18.62 15.89
CA GLU A 389 -2.02 -19.72 15.37
C GLU A 389 -2.83 -21.02 15.22
N SER A 390 -3.75 -21.31 16.16
CA SER A 390 -4.61 -22.48 16.07
C SER A 390 -5.66 -22.39 14.95
N LEU A 391 -6.06 -21.15 14.60
CA LEU A 391 -7.08 -20.88 13.60
C LEU A 391 -6.62 -21.15 12.19
N LEU A 392 -5.36 -20.91 11.93
CA LEU A 392 -4.82 -21.06 10.60
C LEU A 392 -4.51 -22.51 10.26
N ASN A 393 -4.65 -23.45 11.24
CA ASN A 393 -4.25 -24.84 11.04
C ASN A 393 -2.93 -24.95 10.26
N LEU A 394 -2.13 -23.87 10.26
CA LEU A 394 -0.80 -23.94 9.73
C LEU A 394 -0.03 -24.84 10.69
N PRO A 395 0.35 -26.02 10.24
CA PRO A 395 1.04 -26.93 11.11
C PRO A 395 2.30 -26.24 11.60
N LYS A 396 2.57 -26.33 12.89
CA LYS A 396 3.86 -25.93 13.47
C LYS A 396 5.04 -26.66 12.82
N ASN A 397 4.75 -27.72 12.04
CA ASN A 397 5.72 -28.47 11.27
C ASN A 397 5.66 -28.03 9.79
N PRO A 398 6.74 -27.45 9.23
CA PRO A 398 6.83 -27.03 7.84
C PRO A 398 6.46 -28.11 6.81
N ALA A 399 6.62 -29.39 7.15
CA ALA A 399 6.25 -30.48 6.26
C ALA A 399 4.75 -30.58 5.97
N TYR A 400 3.90 -30.10 6.89
CA TYR A 400 2.46 -30.13 6.68
C TYR A 400 1.93 -28.87 5.98
N SER A 401 2.64 -27.76 6.04
CA SER A 401 2.27 -26.56 5.30
C SER A 401 2.33 -26.79 3.79
N HIS A 402 3.24 -27.66 3.34
CA HIS A 402 3.33 -28.07 1.94
C HIS A 402 2.02 -28.67 1.41
N TYR A 403 1.43 -29.63 2.15
CA TYR A 403 0.19 -30.28 1.73
C TYR A 403 -1.02 -29.30 1.72
N PHE A 404 -1.07 -28.41 2.68
CA PHE A 404 -2.15 -27.43 2.73
C PHE A 404 -2.06 -26.44 1.56
N ILE A 405 -0.87 -25.88 1.33
CA ILE A 405 -0.62 -24.93 0.25
C ILE A 405 -0.80 -25.61 -1.11
N ALA A 406 -0.27 -26.80 -1.30
CA ALA A 406 -0.42 -27.56 -2.54
C ALA A 406 -1.89 -27.93 -2.82
N GLY A 407 -2.62 -28.40 -1.81
CA GLY A 407 -4.03 -28.75 -1.95
C GLY A 407 -4.92 -27.55 -2.30
N GLU A 408 -4.65 -26.37 -1.75
CA GLU A 408 -5.34 -25.15 -2.14
C GLU A 408 -4.98 -24.73 -3.58
N TYR A 409 -3.71 -24.82 -3.94
CA TYR A 409 -3.24 -24.55 -5.29
C TYR A 409 -3.89 -25.47 -6.34
N GLU A 410 -3.91 -26.78 -6.10
CA GLU A 410 -4.56 -27.76 -6.99
C GLU A 410 -6.06 -27.47 -7.16
N ARG A 411 -6.74 -27.11 -6.08
CA ARG A 411 -8.17 -26.77 -6.11
C ARG A 411 -8.43 -25.50 -6.91
N ILE A 412 -7.56 -24.50 -6.82
CA ILE A 412 -7.65 -23.25 -7.56
C ILE A 412 -7.39 -23.47 -9.03
N THR A 413 -6.29 -24.12 -9.37
CA THR A 413 -5.92 -24.41 -10.77
C THR A 413 -6.96 -25.27 -11.45
N ALA A 414 -7.61 -26.21 -10.74
CA ALA A 414 -8.71 -26.99 -11.27
C ALA A 414 -9.95 -26.13 -11.55
N TYR A 415 -10.27 -25.21 -10.64
CA TYR A 415 -11.40 -24.28 -10.82
C TYR A 415 -11.17 -23.35 -12.01
N ASP A 416 -9.97 -22.80 -12.14
CA ASP A 416 -9.63 -21.88 -13.22
C ASP A 416 -9.52 -22.58 -14.56
N ALA A 417 -8.99 -23.79 -14.60
CA ALA A 417 -9.00 -24.63 -15.81
C ALA A 417 -10.44 -24.94 -16.29
N ASP A 418 -11.41 -25.05 -15.37
CA ASP A 418 -12.82 -25.21 -15.73
C ASP A 418 -13.43 -23.90 -16.23
N MET A 419 -13.09 -22.77 -15.62
CA MET A 419 -13.51 -21.43 -16.08
C MET A 419 -12.98 -21.13 -17.48
N HIS A 420 -11.72 -21.43 -17.76
CA HIS A 420 -11.13 -21.29 -19.11
C HIS A 420 -11.82 -22.19 -20.15
N ARG A 421 -12.10 -23.42 -19.79
CA ARG A 421 -12.90 -24.32 -20.65
C ARG A 421 -14.28 -23.76 -20.96
N ARG A 422 -14.93 -23.13 -20.00
CA ARG A 422 -16.24 -22.50 -20.19
C ARG A 422 -16.15 -21.22 -21.02
N ALA A 423 -15.12 -20.39 -20.82
CA ALA A 423 -14.88 -19.20 -21.63
C ALA A 423 -14.52 -19.54 -23.09
N GLY A 424 -13.69 -20.57 -23.31
CA GLY A 424 -13.36 -21.07 -24.65
C GLY A 424 -14.55 -21.66 -25.42
N ARG A 425 -15.54 -22.25 -24.73
CA ARG A 425 -16.77 -22.78 -25.37
C ARG A 425 -17.77 -21.70 -25.79
N LYS A 426 -17.64 -20.47 -25.31
CA LYS A 426 -18.46 -19.33 -25.76
C LYS A 426 -17.90 -18.62 -27.00
N ARG A 427 -16.78 -19.08 -27.54
CA ARG A 427 -16.07 -18.49 -28.71
C ARG A 427 -16.16 -19.31 -30.00
N ILE A 428 -17.06 -20.31 -30.09
CA ILE A 428 -17.36 -21.04 -31.30
C ILE A 428 -18.78 -20.72 -31.76
#